data_8e720fca1a28c613ab1af9271e0e8250
#
_entry.id   8e720fca1a28c613ab1af9271e0e8250
#
_cell.length_a   1.000
_cell.length_b   1.000
_cell.length_c   1.000
_cell.angle_alpha   90.00
_cell.angle_beta   90.00
_cell.angle_gamma   90.00
#
_symmetry.space_group_name_H-M   'P 1'
#
loop_
_entity.id
_entity.type
_entity.pdbx_description
1 polymer ?
#
loop_
_entity_poly.entity_id
_entity_poly.type
_entity_poly.pdbx_seq_one_letter_code
_entity_poly.pdbx_strand_id
1 'polypeptide(L)'
;MMLYATSHGSYTIRFHLRLDQRIDDQKLRIALDKTAQRYPYFCVSLRRNEREFYYEMNHSPVALLHTNKAITLGALETNGHIWAVCYDQDDLFIDFFHGRSDGTGAYALIATLLYYYYYDEQDIPGIKTLDTPVSDQETHDPVDDLPLLDLSKINFPVPPKALNLMETSGLKHVGGKGLILKLMIPEDSFLPFTRSNDGTPGIMLSVLIARAIERVHPEHELPLVSNYVVNARPMLKAEDTFHNCTNRVVFHYDDRIRQMPLEKQCTIYRGKTFIQADEETIVRGMTVAGSMAQMILDLPDFSTKAAVARHAIEGTYEAASYIVSYVGKWKYPQIGRHIREFWTETPVGPFPLIEVAAVNGNIFVSFLQPFQDRRYYDALLDELKENGLEYVEYGMAPVCVADIKI
;
A
#
# COMPACT_ATOMS: atom_id res chain seq x y z
N MET A 1 6.58 9.15 8.82
CA MET A 1 7.01 7.93 8.10
C MET A 1 8.52 7.70 8.16
N MET A 2 9.38 8.65 7.74
CA MET A 2 10.85 8.48 7.78
C MET A 2 11.37 8.17 9.18
N LEU A 3 10.89 8.88 10.20
CA LEU A 3 11.26 8.64 11.61
C LEU A 3 10.84 7.25 12.11
N TYR A 4 9.75 6.71 11.59
CA TYR A 4 9.31 5.35 11.93
C TYR A 4 10.16 4.28 11.25
N ALA A 5 10.51 4.47 9.98
CA ALA A 5 11.34 3.54 9.22
C ALA A 5 12.69 3.25 9.90
N THR A 6 13.27 4.27 10.58
CA THR A 6 14.56 4.11 11.27
C THR A 6 14.52 3.22 12.51
N SER A 7 13.35 2.98 13.05
CA SER A 7 13.17 2.24 14.31
C SER A 7 12.69 0.81 14.14
N HIS A 8 12.08 0.49 13.00
CA HIS A 8 11.44 -0.81 12.76
C HIS A 8 11.95 -1.52 11.50
N GLY A 9 13.03 -1.03 10.90
CA GLY A 9 13.56 -1.56 9.65
C GLY A 9 12.91 -0.94 8.41
N SER A 10 12.81 -1.69 7.34
CA SER A 10 12.35 -1.21 6.04
C SER A 10 10.90 -0.73 6.06
N TYR A 11 10.68 0.50 5.61
CA TYR A 11 9.36 1.00 5.23
C TYR A 11 9.33 1.11 3.70
N THR A 12 9.41 -0.05 3.06
CA THR A 12 9.56 -0.20 1.61
C THR A 12 8.40 -0.98 1.03
N ILE A 13 8.08 -0.71 -0.22
CA ILE A 13 7.12 -1.48 -1.00
C ILE A 13 7.88 -2.17 -2.13
N ARG A 14 7.55 -3.42 -2.40
CA ARG A 14 7.91 -4.12 -3.62
C ARG A 14 6.67 -4.37 -4.45
N PHE A 15 6.68 -3.88 -5.69
CA PHE A 15 5.77 -4.35 -6.72
C PHE A 15 6.45 -5.46 -7.49
N HIS A 16 5.85 -6.65 -7.47
CA HIS A 16 6.29 -7.80 -8.22
C HIS A 16 5.30 -8.05 -9.35
N LEU A 17 5.76 -7.87 -10.58
CA LEU A 17 5.01 -8.11 -11.80
C LEU A 17 5.60 -9.31 -12.52
N ARG A 18 4.77 -10.27 -12.91
CA ARG A 18 5.16 -11.27 -13.89
C ARG A 18 4.72 -10.81 -15.28
N LEU A 19 5.66 -10.69 -16.19
CA LEU A 19 5.40 -10.23 -17.55
C LEU A 19 5.06 -11.40 -18.48
N ASP A 20 4.53 -11.09 -19.66
CA ASP A 20 4.14 -12.07 -20.67
C ASP A 20 5.33 -12.67 -21.45
N GLN A 21 6.52 -12.13 -21.27
CA GLN A 21 7.75 -12.57 -21.92
C GLN A 21 8.96 -12.44 -21.00
N ARG A 22 10.02 -13.17 -21.32
CA ARG A 22 11.32 -13.02 -20.65
C ARG A 22 11.84 -11.61 -20.83
N ILE A 23 12.39 -11.04 -19.76
CA ILE A 23 12.88 -9.67 -19.74
C ILE A 23 14.20 -9.57 -20.53
N ASP A 24 14.23 -8.59 -21.44
CA ASP A 24 15.43 -8.12 -22.12
C ASP A 24 16.05 -7.01 -21.28
N ASP A 25 17.23 -7.28 -20.73
CA ASP A 25 17.93 -6.38 -19.81
C ASP A 25 18.36 -5.07 -20.45
N GLN A 26 18.81 -5.10 -21.72
CA GLN A 26 19.23 -3.90 -22.44
C GLN A 26 18.03 -2.99 -22.71
N LYS A 27 16.93 -3.57 -23.16
CA LYS A 27 15.69 -2.84 -23.38
C LYS A 27 15.11 -2.27 -22.08
N LEU A 28 15.18 -3.05 -20.99
CA LEU A 28 14.73 -2.59 -19.67
C LEU A 28 15.64 -1.47 -19.14
N ARG A 29 16.95 -1.51 -19.38
CA ARG A 29 17.88 -0.44 -19.01
C ARG A 29 17.50 0.88 -19.69
N ILE A 30 17.27 0.84 -21.01
CA ILE A 30 16.86 2.03 -21.77
C ILE A 30 15.53 2.58 -21.25
N ALA A 31 14.56 1.72 -21.01
CA ALA A 31 13.26 2.09 -20.47
C ALA A 31 13.38 2.73 -19.08
N LEU A 32 14.24 2.17 -18.23
CA LEU A 32 14.47 2.70 -16.87
C LEU A 32 15.15 4.08 -16.91
N ASP A 33 16.13 4.28 -17.80
CA ASP A 33 16.80 5.57 -17.92
C ASP A 33 15.84 6.67 -18.39
N LYS A 34 14.98 6.40 -19.38
CA LYS A 34 13.93 7.32 -19.83
C LYS A 34 12.92 7.59 -18.70
N THR A 35 12.54 6.57 -17.95
CA THR A 35 11.61 6.70 -16.82
C THR A 35 12.24 7.57 -15.72
N ALA A 36 13.48 7.32 -15.33
CA ALA A 36 14.16 8.11 -14.32
C ALA A 36 14.29 9.59 -14.75
N GLN A 37 14.56 9.84 -16.02
CA GLN A 37 14.60 11.20 -16.57
C GLN A 37 13.22 11.90 -16.50
N ARG A 38 12.11 11.16 -16.73
CA ARG A 38 10.75 11.72 -16.64
C ARG A 38 10.33 11.97 -15.18
N TYR A 39 10.85 11.20 -14.24
CA TYR A 39 10.44 11.24 -12.83
C TYR A 39 11.59 11.67 -11.90
N PRO A 40 12.15 12.88 -12.04
CA PRO A 40 13.23 13.35 -11.17
C PRO A 40 12.82 13.40 -9.70
N TYR A 41 11.52 13.54 -9.41
CA TYR A 41 10.95 13.45 -8.06
C TYR A 41 11.42 12.20 -7.30
N PHE A 42 11.52 11.04 -7.96
CA PHE A 42 11.97 9.78 -7.35
C PHE A 42 13.50 9.64 -7.32
N CYS A 43 14.24 10.44 -8.14
CA CYS A 43 15.69 10.33 -8.26
C CYS A 43 16.40 11.07 -7.12
N VAL A 44 16.26 10.56 -5.91
CA VAL A 44 16.82 11.16 -4.70
C VAL A 44 17.48 10.12 -3.81
N SER A 45 18.40 10.60 -2.96
CA SER A 45 18.94 9.87 -1.82
C SER A 45 18.25 10.36 -0.53
N LEU A 46 18.01 9.47 0.41
CA LEU A 46 17.59 9.85 1.75
C LEU A 46 18.85 10.13 2.59
N ARG A 47 18.92 11.31 3.18
CA ARG A 47 20.02 11.77 4.04
C ARG A 47 19.49 12.13 5.39
N ARG A 48 20.40 12.14 6.35
CA ARG A 48 20.12 12.55 7.72
C ARG A 48 21.18 13.54 8.21
N ASN A 49 20.74 14.58 8.88
CA ASN A 49 21.59 15.43 9.72
C ASN A 49 21.25 15.19 11.21
N GLU A 50 21.75 16.03 12.10
CA GLU A 50 21.51 15.92 13.56
C GLU A 50 20.04 16.14 13.96
N ARG A 51 19.23 16.79 13.12
CA ARG A 51 17.87 17.20 13.44
C ARG A 51 16.79 16.48 12.66
N GLU A 52 17.06 16.10 11.41
CA GLU A 52 16.03 15.64 10.49
C GLU A 52 16.56 14.77 9.35
N PHE A 53 15.63 14.10 8.68
CA PHE A 53 15.85 13.51 7.37
C PHE A 53 15.51 14.51 6.29
N TYR A 54 16.25 14.45 5.18
CA TYR A 54 15.97 15.24 3.97
C TYR A 54 16.28 14.42 2.72
N TYR A 55 15.68 14.83 1.61
CA TYR A 55 15.98 14.26 0.31
C TYR A 55 17.01 15.13 -0.41
N GLU A 56 18.02 14.48 -0.96
CA GLU A 56 19.05 15.09 -1.79
C GLU A 56 18.94 14.54 -3.21
N MET A 57 18.95 15.41 -4.23
CA MET A 57 18.92 14.98 -5.62
C MET A 57 20.07 14.01 -5.91
N ASN A 58 19.78 12.90 -6.57
CA ASN A 58 20.77 11.89 -6.94
C ASN A 58 20.80 11.74 -8.46
N HIS A 59 21.92 12.13 -9.05
CA HIS A 59 22.16 12.11 -10.51
C HIS A 59 22.80 10.80 -11.00
N SER A 60 23.10 9.86 -10.11
CA SER A 60 23.57 8.54 -10.49
C SER A 60 22.49 7.77 -11.24
N PRO A 61 22.82 6.84 -12.14
CA PRO A 61 21.83 5.97 -12.75
C PRO A 61 21.05 5.17 -11.69
N VAL A 62 19.74 5.05 -11.86
CA VAL A 62 18.91 4.16 -11.02
C VAL A 62 19.37 2.72 -11.23
N ALA A 63 19.50 1.96 -10.16
CA ALA A 63 20.00 0.59 -10.22
C ALA A 63 19.01 -0.33 -10.95
N LEU A 64 19.55 -1.15 -11.86
CA LEU A 64 18.89 -2.28 -12.48
C LEU A 64 19.68 -3.54 -12.12
N LEU A 65 19.08 -4.45 -11.36
CA LEU A 65 19.77 -5.60 -10.78
C LEU A 65 19.12 -6.92 -11.25
N HIS A 66 19.94 -7.86 -11.68
CA HIS A 66 19.47 -9.21 -12.01
C HIS A 66 19.38 -10.05 -10.72
N THR A 67 18.27 -9.95 -10.03
CA THR A 67 18.00 -10.66 -8.77
C THR A 67 16.53 -10.63 -8.41
N ASN A 68 16.05 -11.68 -7.75
CA ASN A 68 14.73 -11.76 -7.11
C ASN A 68 14.80 -11.61 -5.57
N LYS A 69 16.00 -11.38 -5.02
CA LYS A 69 16.23 -11.24 -3.58
C LYS A 69 15.94 -9.82 -3.09
N ALA A 70 15.79 -9.68 -1.78
CA ALA A 70 15.77 -8.38 -1.15
C ALA A 70 17.10 -7.66 -1.34
N ILE A 71 17.03 -6.36 -1.61
CA ILE A 71 18.16 -5.44 -1.78
C ILE A 71 18.18 -4.40 -0.67
N THR A 72 19.16 -3.52 -0.65
CA THR A 72 19.22 -2.41 0.30
C THR A 72 19.16 -1.08 -0.45
N LEU A 73 18.03 -0.38 -0.36
CA LEU A 73 17.87 0.98 -0.89
C LEU A 73 18.77 1.96 -0.12
N GLY A 74 19.26 2.99 -0.79
CA GLY A 74 20.18 3.97 -0.20
C GLY A 74 21.62 3.44 -0.04
N ALA A 75 21.89 2.16 -0.34
CA ALA A 75 23.22 1.56 -0.29
C ALA A 75 23.98 1.75 -1.60
N LEU A 76 25.25 1.30 -1.62
CA LEU A 76 26.11 1.38 -2.81
C LEU A 76 25.53 0.58 -4.00
N GLU A 77 24.93 -0.59 -3.73
CA GLU A 77 24.34 -1.45 -4.77
C GLU A 77 23.15 -0.78 -5.50
N THR A 78 22.48 0.17 -4.86
CA THR A 78 21.39 0.97 -5.45
C THR A 78 21.84 2.38 -5.83
N ASN A 79 23.16 2.63 -5.93
CA ASN A 79 23.74 3.95 -6.23
C ASN A 79 23.20 5.06 -5.29
N GLY A 80 22.82 4.71 -4.06
CA GLY A 80 22.25 5.63 -3.08
C GLY A 80 20.79 6.03 -3.33
N HIS A 81 20.12 5.50 -4.36
CA HIS A 81 18.70 5.74 -4.62
C HIS A 81 17.79 5.05 -3.62
N ILE A 82 16.64 5.66 -3.36
CA ILE A 82 15.57 5.12 -2.51
C ILE A 82 14.55 4.28 -3.29
N TRP A 83 14.84 3.96 -4.53
CA TRP A 83 14.13 3.01 -5.38
C TRP A 83 15.09 2.31 -6.34
N ALA A 84 14.70 1.13 -6.79
CA ALA A 84 15.47 0.36 -7.76
C ALA A 84 14.55 -0.59 -8.53
N VAL A 85 15.05 -1.07 -9.67
CA VAL A 85 14.40 -2.10 -10.48
C VAL A 85 15.23 -3.35 -10.43
N CYS A 86 14.59 -4.48 -10.12
CA CYS A 86 15.19 -5.81 -10.16
C CYS A 86 14.43 -6.68 -11.15
N TYR A 87 15.07 -7.73 -11.68
CA TYR A 87 14.39 -8.68 -12.57
C TYR A 87 15.03 -10.08 -12.46
N ASP A 88 14.21 -11.09 -12.75
CA ASP A 88 14.66 -12.47 -12.90
C ASP A 88 13.71 -13.20 -13.87
N GLN A 89 14.20 -13.67 -14.99
CA GLN A 89 13.43 -14.29 -16.07
C GLN A 89 12.33 -13.36 -16.63
N ASP A 90 11.05 -13.62 -16.30
CA ASP A 90 9.86 -12.84 -16.62
C ASP A 90 9.31 -12.04 -15.42
N ASP A 91 9.95 -12.16 -14.26
CA ASP A 91 9.59 -11.42 -13.07
C ASP A 91 10.32 -10.06 -13.02
N LEU A 92 9.54 -8.99 -12.88
CA LEU A 92 10.00 -7.61 -12.69
C LEU A 92 9.65 -7.16 -11.28
N PHE A 93 10.63 -6.60 -10.58
CA PHE A 93 10.45 -6.08 -9.23
C PHE A 93 10.80 -4.60 -9.19
N ILE A 94 9.90 -3.79 -8.63
CA ILE A 94 10.15 -2.39 -8.38
C ILE A 94 10.09 -2.19 -6.87
N ASP A 95 11.24 -1.92 -6.27
CA ASP A 95 11.38 -1.61 -4.85
C ASP A 95 11.49 -0.11 -4.67
N PHE A 96 10.72 0.45 -3.73
CA PHE A 96 10.88 1.85 -3.37
C PHE A 96 10.55 2.12 -1.90
N PHE A 97 11.08 3.23 -1.39
CA PHE A 97 10.82 3.70 -0.05
C PHE A 97 9.44 4.34 0.04
N HIS A 98 8.54 3.74 0.83
CA HIS A 98 7.14 4.18 0.96
C HIS A 98 7.00 5.59 1.57
N GLY A 99 8.02 6.09 2.25
CA GLY A 99 8.03 7.48 2.73
C GLY A 99 8.03 8.52 1.62
N ARG A 100 8.34 8.14 0.36
CA ARG A 100 8.38 9.04 -0.79
C ARG A 100 7.06 9.08 -1.55
N SER A 101 6.35 7.96 -1.66
CA SER A 101 5.12 7.86 -2.46
C SER A 101 4.24 6.71 -1.95
N ASP A 102 2.98 6.73 -2.32
CA ASP A 102 2.05 5.61 -2.16
C ASP A 102 1.89 4.80 -3.47
N GLY A 103 1.03 3.78 -3.41
CA GLY A 103 0.75 2.92 -4.56
C GLY A 103 0.27 3.68 -5.80
N THR A 104 -0.55 4.72 -5.64
CA THR A 104 -1.08 5.52 -6.75
C THR A 104 0.04 6.30 -7.46
N GLY A 105 0.93 6.95 -6.71
CA GLY A 105 2.07 7.66 -7.27
C GLY A 105 3.07 6.72 -7.94
N ALA A 106 3.31 5.54 -7.35
CA ALA A 106 4.18 4.52 -7.91
C ALA A 106 3.63 3.89 -9.20
N TYR A 107 2.31 3.70 -9.32
CA TYR A 107 1.70 3.15 -10.53
C TYR A 107 1.97 4.01 -11.77
N ALA A 108 2.03 5.33 -11.63
CA ALA A 108 2.38 6.22 -12.74
C ALA A 108 3.80 5.95 -13.26
N LEU A 109 4.76 5.81 -12.34
CA LEU A 109 6.15 5.46 -12.67
C LEU A 109 6.25 4.07 -13.33
N ILE A 110 5.58 3.05 -12.76
CA ILE A 110 5.57 1.68 -13.29
C ILE A 110 4.96 1.65 -14.69
N ALA A 111 3.87 2.39 -14.91
CA ALA A 111 3.21 2.47 -16.21
C ALA A 111 4.13 3.07 -17.27
N THR A 112 4.87 4.13 -16.94
CA THR A 112 5.85 4.74 -17.85
C THR A 112 7.04 3.82 -18.13
N LEU A 113 7.54 3.08 -17.12
CA LEU A 113 8.60 2.09 -17.29
C LEU A 113 8.18 1.00 -18.29
N LEU A 114 6.98 0.44 -18.10
CA LEU A 114 6.45 -0.59 -19.00
C LEU A 114 6.10 -0.03 -20.38
N TYR A 115 5.65 1.23 -20.45
CA TYR A 115 5.45 1.90 -21.73
C TYR A 115 6.77 1.95 -22.53
N TYR A 116 7.85 2.46 -21.98
CA TYR A 116 9.14 2.51 -22.68
C TYR A 116 9.71 1.12 -22.96
N TYR A 117 9.39 0.14 -22.14
CA TYR A 117 9.81 -1.24 -22.35
C TYR A 117 9.10 -1.91 -23.53
N TYR A 118 7.79 -1.64 -23.72
CA TYR A 118 6.99 -2.35 -24.72
C TYR A 118 6.72 -1.55 -26.00
N TYR A 119 6.56 -0.22 -25.88
CA TYR A 119 5.96 0.60 -26.96
C TYR A 119 6.85 1.71 -27.50
N ASP A 120 7.54 2.44 -26.64
CA ASP A 120 8.48 3.55 -26.86
C ASP A 120 8.02 4.72 -27.78
N GLU A 121 7.32 4.47 -28.88
CA GLU A 121 6.91 5.50 -29.86
C GLU A 121 5.39 5.58 -30.10
N GLN A 122 4.59 4.76 -29.40
CA GLN A 122 3.15 4.76 -29.56
C GLN A 122 2.48 5.71 -28.57
N ASP A 123 1.57 6.53 -29.03
CA ASP A 123 0.75 7.36 -28.13
C ASP A 123 -0.24 6.46 -27.35
N ILE A 124 -0.04 6.37 -26.03
CA ILE A 124 -0.98 5.73 -25.10
C ILE A 124 -1.53 6.83 -24.19
N PRO A 125 -2.83 7.15 -24.31
CA PRO A 125 -3.44 8.24 -23.56
C PRO A 125 -3.24 8.09 -22.04
N GLY A 126 -2.78 9.18 -21.39
CA GLY A 126 -2.60 9.26 -19.94
C GLY A 126 -1.24 8.76 -19.43
N ILE A 127 -0.41 8.15 -20.28
CA ILE A 127 0.98 7.85 -19.92
C ILE A 127 1.81 9.14 -19.98
N LYS A 128 2.54 9.38 -18.91
CA LYS A 128 3.47 10.53 -18.81
C LYS A 128 4.83 10.10 -19.37
N THR A 129 5.21 10.69 -20.50
CA THR A 129 6.47 10.43 -21.21
C THR A 129 7.44 11.60 -21.07
N LEU A 130 8.63 11.53 -21.70
CA LEU A 130 9.59 12.63 -21.76
C LEU A 130 9.03 13.87 -22.47
N ASP A 131 8.06 13.69 -23.38
CA ASP A 131 7.37 14.78 -24.07
C ASP A 131 6.31 15.46 -23.19
N THR A 132 5.98 14.85 -22.03
CA THR A 132 5.07 15.43 -21.05
C THR A 132 5.89 16.20 -20.01
N PRO A 133 5.83 17.54 -19.97
CA PRO A 133 6.57 18.31 -18.97
C PRO A 133 6.21 17.89 -17.53
N VAL A 134 7.19 17.89 -16.65
CA VAL A 134 6.94 17.72 -15.21
C VAL A 134 6.22 18.99 -14.72
N SER A 135 5.07 18.80 -14.06
CA SER A 135 4.32 19.92 -13.48
C SER A 135 4.65 20.08 -12.00
N ASP A 136 4.49 21.29 -11.49
CA ASP A 136 4.64 21.56 -10.05
C ASP A 136 3.62 20.76 -9.23
N GLN A 137 2.43 20.49 -9.76
CA GLN A 137 1.41 19.66 -9.12
C GLN A 137 1.85 18.22 -8.87
N GLU A 138 2.72 17.67 -9.71
CA GLU A 138 3.25 16.31 -9.54
C GLU A 138 4.19 16.20 -8.33
N THR A 139 4.89 17.27 -8.00
CA THR A 139 5.94 17.31 -6.98
C THR A 139 5.56 18.04 -5.70
N HIS A 140 4.47 18.82 -5.72
CA HIS A 140 3.94 19.53 -4.58
C HIS A 140 3.25 18.58 -3.60
N ASP A 141 3.52 18.74 -2.28
CA ASP A 141 2.77 18.04 -1.23
C ASP A 141 1.50 18.83 -0.88
N PRO A 142 0.31 18.30 -1.18
CA PRO A 142 -0.92 19.04 -0.91
C PRO A 142 -1.21 19.24 0.58
N VAL A 143 -0.50 18.55 1.46
CA VAL A 143 -0.62 18.77 2.92
C VAL A 143 0.01 20.10 3.33
N ASP A 144 0.99 20.62 2.57
CA ASP A 144 1.62 21.91 2.84
C ASP A 144 0.66 23.10 2.63
N ASP A 145 -0.42 22.92 1.85
CA ASP A 145 -1.46 23.93 1.64
C ASP A 145 -2.50 23.99 2.77
N LEU A 146 -2.47 22.99 3.67
CA LEU A 146 -3.44 22.90 4.76
C LEU A 146 -3.02 23.73 5.98
N PRO A 147 -3.98 24.35 6.67
CA PRO A 147 -3.66 25.16 7.85
C PRO A 147 -3.11 24.31 8.99
N LEU A 148 -2.15 24.83 9.75
CA LEU A 148 -1.72 24.20 10.99
C LEU A 148 -2.73 24.47 12.12
N LEU A 149 -3.08 23.42 12.83
CA LEU A 149 -4.04 23.46 13.94
C LEU A 149 -3.32 23.53 15.29
N ASP A 150 -3.91 24.21 16.24
CA ASP A 150 -3.55 24.14 17.65
C ASP A 150 -4.10 22.82 18.23
N LEU A 151 -3.24 21.79 18.24
CA LEU A 151 -3.62 20.44 18.68
C LEU A 151 -4.00 20.39 20.17
N SER A 152 -3.60 21.38 20.98
CA SER A 152 -3.97 21.45 22.40
C SER A 152 -5.48 21.68 22.61
N LYS A 153 -6.17 22.19 21.58
CA LYS A 153 -7.61 22.45 21.58
C LYS A 153 -8.44 21.32 20.98
N ILE A 154 -7.77 20.27 20.49
CA ILE A 154 -8.44 19.14 19.85
C ILE A 154 -8.57 18.00 20.87
N ASN A 155 -9.79 17.59 21.12
CA ASN A 155 -10.03 16.37 21.88
C ASN A 155 -9.86 15.17 20.95
N PHE A 156 -8.81 14.37 21.18
CA PHE A 156 -8.58 13.11 20.46
C PHE A 156 -9.25 11.97 21.25
N PRO A 157 -10.36 11.43 20.76
CA PRO A 157 -10.95 10.26 21.40
C PRO A 157 -9.97 9.09 21.32
N VAL A 158 -9.75 8.40 22.44
CA VAL A 158 -9.01 7.15 22.44
C VAL A 158 -9.85 6.11 21.73
N PRO A 159 -9.40 5.55 20.59
CA PRO A 159 -10.16 4.53 19.89
C PRO A 159 -10.28 3.28 20.78
N PRO A 160 -11.41 2.55 20.72
CA PRO A 160 -11.54 1.29 21.43
C PRO A 160 -10.48 0.31 20.91
N LYS A 161 -9.99 -0.57 21.79
CA LYS A 161 -9.11 -1.68 21.37
C LYS A 161 -9.87 -2.58 20.42
N ALA A 162 -9.18 -2.98 19.35
CA ALA A 162 -9.68 -3.96 18.40
C ALA A 162 -9.24 -5.38 18.80
N LEU A 163 -9.94 -6.38 18.27
CA LEU A 163 -9.52 -7.77 18.39
C LEU A 163 -8.10 -7.96 17.86
N ASN A 164 -7.19 -8.39 18.73
CA ASN A 164 -5.81 -8.71 18.35
C ASN A 164 -5.74 -10.19 17.94
N LEU A 165 -5.57 -10.44 16.65
CA LEU A 165 -5.60 -11.79 16.09
C LEU A 165 -4.45 -12.68 16.58
N MET A 166 -3.30 -12.11 16.88
CA MET A 166 -2.17 -12.86 17.39
C MET A 166 -2.40 -13.29 18.84
N GLU A 167 -2.80 -12.37 19.70
CA GLU A 167 -3.05 -12.62 21.12
C GLU A 167 -4.21 -13.62 21.30
N THR A 168 -5.33 -13.34 20.62
CA THR A 168 -6.54 -14.16 20.72
C THR A 168 -6.30 -15.62 20.26
N SER A 169 -5.45 -15.81 19.26
CA SER A 169 -5.10 -17.15 18.75
C SER A 169 -3.85 -17.75 19.37
N GLY A 170 -3.17 -17.06 20.29
CA GLY A 170 -1.90 -17.51 20.84
C GLY A 170 -0.79 -17.66 19.80
N LEU A 171 -0.83 -16.89 18.73
CA LEU A 171 0.13 -16.94 17.63
C LEU A 171 1.41 -16.19 17.98
N LYS A 172 2.52 -16.66 17.40
CA LYS A 172 3.83 -16.04 17.57
C LYS A 172 4.25 -15.34 16.30
N HIS A 173 4.88 -14.18 16.43
CA HIS A 173 5.51 -13.49 15.33
C HIS A 173 6.63 -14.34 14.72
N VAL A 174 6.64 -14.48 13.38
CA VAL A 174 7.65 -15.30 12.67
C VAL A 174 9.03 -14.65 12.61
N GLY A 175 9.13 -13.38 13.01
CA GLY A 175 10.34 -12.57 12.81
C GLY A 175 10.47 -12.01 11.40
N GLY A 176 11.53 -11.25 11.15
CA GLY A 176 11.77 -10.62 9.85
C GLY A 176 10.63 -9.70 9.39
N LYS A 177 10.31 -9.76 8.10
CA LYS A 177 9.31 -8.89 7.45
C LYS A 177 7.91 -9.52 7.34
N GLY A 178 7.73 -10.75 7.86
CA GLY A 178 6.47 -11.50 7.81
C GLY A 178 6.38 -12.49 6.64
N LEU A 179 5.17 -12.97 6.40
CA LEU A 179 4.83 -13.93 5.36
C LEU A 179 3.78 -13.35 4.42
N ILE A 180 3.81 -13.76 3.17
CA ILE A 180 2.81 -13.48 2.14
C ILE A 180 2.15 -14.76 1.68
N LEU A 181 0.80 -14.76 1.60
CA LEU A 181 0.00 -15.75 0.91
C LEU A 181 -0.65 -15.06 -0.30
N LYS A 182 -0.46 -15.65 -1.47
CA LYS A 182 -0.84 -15.06 -2.75
C LYS A 182 -2.09 -15.74 -3.30
N LEU A 183 -3.10 -14.95 -3.66
CA LEU A 183 -4.39 -15.39 -4.15
C LEU A 183 -4.79 -14.56 -5.37
N MET A 184 -5.21 -15.20 -6.45
CA MET A 184 -5.79 -14.53 -7.63
C MET A 184 -7.27 -14.90 -7.75
N ILE A 185 -8.11 -13.90 -8.00
CA ILE A 185 -9.55 -14.05 -8.22
C ILE A 185 -9.88 -13.46 -9.59
N PRO A 186 -10.53 -14.21 -10.52
CA PRO A 186 -10.95 -13.68 -11.80
C PRO A 186 -11.98 -12.53 -11.64
N GLU A 187 -11.77 -11.42 -12.34
CA GLU A 187 -12.70 -10.26 -12.28
C GLU A 187 -14.10 -10.61 -12.81
N ASP A 188 -14.21 -11.52 -13.77
CA ASP A 188 -15.48 -11.90 -14.40
C ASP A 188 -16.42 -12.66 -13.47
N SER A 189 -15.91 -13.37 -12.47
CA SER A 189 -16.70 -13.96 -11.40
C SER A 189 -16.90 -12.98 -10.22
N PHE A 190 -15.84 -12.29 -9.79
CA PHE A 190 -15.84 -11.47 -8.59
C PHE A 190 -16.65 -10.16 -8.72
N LEU A 191 -16.55 -9.46 -9.86
CA LEU A 191 -17.23 -8.18 -10.03
C LEU A 191 -18.76 -8.30 -10.11
N PRO A 192 -19.36 -9.29 -10.81
CA PRO A 192 -20.81 -9.51 -10.74
C PRO A 192 -21.27 -9.87 -9.32
N PHE A 193 -20.57 -10.76 -8.63
CA PHE A 193 -20.85 -11.10 -7.25
C PHE A 193 -20.81 -9.88 -6.32
N THR A 194 -19.79 -9.05 -6.46
CA THR A 194 -19.62 -7.82 -5.69
C THR A 194 -20.80 -6.87 -5.92
N ARG A 195 -21.21 -6.67 -7.20
CA ARG A 195 -22.36 -5.79 -7.54
C ARG A 195 -23.69 -6.33 -7.05
N SER A 196 -23.93 -7.65 -7.15
CA SER A 196 -25.16 -8.28 -6.66
C SER A 196 -25.34 -8.18 -5.15
N ASN A 197 -24.22 -7.96 -4.41
CA ASN A 197 -24.21 -7.75 -2.98
C ASN A 197 -23.99 -6.27 -2.57
N ASP A 198 -24.31 -5.31 -3.44
CA ASP A 198 -24.17 -3.87 -3.19
C ASP A 198 -22.78 -3.45 -2.71
N GLY A 199 -21.72 -4.16 -3.14
CA GLY A 199 -20.32 -3.91 -2.75
C GLY A 199 -19.52 -3.18 -3.81
N THR A 200 -18.28 -2.85 -3.44
CA THR A 200 -17.15 -2.57 -4.34
C THR A 200 -16.05 -3.59 -4.07
N PRO A 201 -15.07 -3.81 -4.96
CA PRO A 201 -14.08 -4.87 -4.74
C PRO A 201 -13.37 -4.80 -3.39
N GLY A 202 -12.89 -3.62 -2.98
CA GLY A 202 -12.22 -3.46 -1.69
C GLY A 202 -13.17 -3.64 -0.49
N ILE A 203 -14.41 -3.16 -0.60
CA ILE A 203 -15.43 -3.36 0.44
C ILE A 203 -15.80 -4.84 0.55
N MET A 204 -16.03 -5.51 -0.57
CA MET A 204 -16.34 -6.94 -0.58
C MET A 204 -15.23 -7.75 0.10
N LEU A 205 -13.96 -7.52 -0.27
CA LEU A 205 -12.83 -8.18 0.37
C LEU A 205 -12.77 -7.87 1.86
N SER A 206 -12.98 -6.61 2.27
CA SER A 206 -13.01 -6.23 3.69
C SER A 206 -14.10 -7.00 4.46
N VAL A 207 -15.28 -7.18 3.88
CA VAL A 207 -16.38 -7.93 4.51
C VAL A 207 -16.07 -9.43 4.54
N LEU A 208 -15.59 -10.02 3.45
CA LEU A 208 -15.27 -11.46 3.40
C LEU A 208 -14.15 -11.82 4.39
N ILE A 209 -13.14 -10.95 4.57
CA ILE A 209 -12.09 -11.14 5.56
C ILE A 209 -12.65 -11.01 6.99
N ALA A 210 -13.55 -10.04 7.25
CA ALA A 210 -14.22 -9.94 8.54
C ALA A 210 -14.99 -11.23 8.88
N ARG A 211 -15.74 -11.77 7.93
CA ARG A 211 -16.47 -13.04 8.07
C ARG A 211 -15.53 -14.22 8.29
N ALA A 212 -14.42 -14.26 7.57
CA ALA A 212 -13.38 -15.29 7.75
C ALA A 212 -12.78 -15.26 9.16
N ILE A 213 -12.49 -14.07 9.70
CA ILE A 213 -11.98 -13.91 11.06
C ILE A 213 -13.06 -14.29 12.08
N GLU A 214 -14.30 -13.84 11.88
CA GLU A 214 -15.44 -14.21 12.72
C GLU A 214 -15.65 -15.73 12.79
N ARG A 215 -15.49 -16.43 11.67
CA ARG A 215 -15.58 -17.91 11.62
C ARG A 215 -14.54 -18.60 12.51
N VAL A 216 -13.34 -18.00 12.62
CA VAL A 216 -12.26 -18.51 13.49
C VAL A 216 -12.51 -18.14 14.95
N HIS A 217 -13.13 -16.99 15.22
CA HIS A 217 -13.38 -16.45 16.56
C HIS A 217 -14.84 -16.04 16.75
N PRO A 218 -15.81 -16.99 16.77
CA PRO A 218 -17.22 -16.64 16.83
C PRO A 218 -17.67 -15.97 18.16
N GLU A 219 -16.86 -16.12 19.22
CA GLU A 219 -17.17 -15.62 20.57
C GLU A 219 -16.16 -14.54 21.03
N HIS A 220 -15.70 -13.66 20.12
CA HIS A 220 -14.79 -12.59 20.51
C HIS A 220 -15.53 -11.46 21.27
N GLU A 221 -14.92 -10.96 22.34
CA GLU A 221 -15.46 -9.85 23.14
C GLU A 221 -15.09 -8.48 22.59
N LEU A 222 -13.88 -8.35 21.98
CA LEU A 222 -13.42 -7.10 21.40
C LEU A 222 -13.95 -6.94 19.97
N PRO A 223 -14.23 -5.71 19.53
CA PRO A 223 -14.71 -5.46 18.18
C PRO A 223 -13.66 -5.86 17.13
N LEU A 224 -14.12 -6.49 16.06
CA LEU A 224 -13.30 -6.70 14.88
C LEU A 224 -13.30 -5.40 14.05
N VAL A 225 -12.13 -4.80 13.91
CA VAL A 225 -11.95 -3.49 13.26
C VAL A 225 -11.01 -3.60 12.09
N SER A 226 -11.45 -3.12 10.92
CA SER A 226 -10.57 -2.99 9.77
C SER A 226 -10.35 -1.53 9.39
N ASN A 227 -9.12 -1.24 8.96
CA ASN A 227 -8.78 -0.01 8.27
C ASN A 227 -8.80 -0.26 6.76
N TYR A 228 -9.62 0.48 6.03
CA TYR A 228 -9.66 0.47 4.58
C TYR A 228 -8.96 1.72 4.04
N VAL A 229 -7.89 1.52 3.28
CA VAL A 229 -7.09 2.63 2.74
C VAL A 229 -7.83 3.27 1.57
N VAL A 230 -7.92 4.59 1.59
CA VAL A 230 -8.54 5.40 0.52
C VAL A 230 -7.57 6.43 -0.02
N ASN A 231 -7.66 6.69 -1.33
CA ASN A 231 -6.89 7.74 -2.00
C ASN A 231 -7.52 9.10 -1.68
N ALA A 232 -6.77 9.98 -1.03
CA ALA A 232 -7.22 11.32 -0.63
C ALA A 232 -7.02 12.40 -1.71
N ARG A 233 -6.32 12.09 -2.82
CA ARG A 233 -5.99 13.08 -3.88
C ARG A 233 -7.20 13.85 -4.42
N PRO A 234 -8.34 13.19 -4.76
CA PRO A 234 -9.50 13.94 -5.28
C PRO A 234 -10.02 14.95 -4.29
N MET A 235 -10.03 14.66 -2.99
CA MET A 235 -10.52 15.55 -1.94
C MET A 235 -9.55 16.69 -1.64
N LEU A 236 -8.25 16.47 -1.91
CA LEU A 236 -7.20 17.50 -1.79
C LEU A 236 -7.00 18.28 -3.10
N LYS A 237 -7.74 17.95 -4.18
CA LYS A 237 -7.60 18.56 -5.53
C LYS A 237 -6.17 18.45 -6.07
N ALA A 238 -5.53 17.33 -5.80
CA ALA A 238 -4.12 17.07 -6.09
C ALA A 238 -3.94 15.71 -6.82
N GLU A 239 -4.74 15.47 -7.87
CA GLU A 239 -4.83 14.19 -8.58
C GLU A 239 -3.49 13.73 -9.14
N ASP A 240 -2.62 14.65 -9.50
CA ASP A 240 -1.33 14.36 -10.15
C ASP A 240 -0.16 14.19 -9.19
N THR A 241 -0.29 14.53 -7.92
CA THR A 241 0.83 14.48 -6.97
C THR A 241 1.38 13.06 -6.79
N PHE A 242 2.71 12.96 -6.72
CA PHE A 242 3.39 11.71 -6.38
C PHE A 242 3.51 11.49 -4.87
N HIS A 243 3.21 12.49 -4.06
CA HIS A 243 3.27 12.39 -2.61
C HIS A 243 2.29 11.34 -2.07
N ASN A 244 2.58 10.86 -0.86
CA ASN A 244 1.72 9.93 -0.16
C ASN A 244 0.43 10.64 0.30
N CYS A 245 -0.67 10.38 -0.40
CA CYS A 245 -1.98 10.97 -0.18
C CYS A 245 -3.02 9.91 0.14
N THR A 246 -2.76 9.12 1.16
CA THR A 246 -3.69 8.11 1.64
C THR A 246 -4.33 8.52 2.96
N ASN A 247 -5.58 8.14 3.13
CA ASN A 247 -6.29 8.20 4.39
C ASN A 247 -6.98 6.85 4.63
N ARG A 248 -7.68 6.70 5.73
CA ARG A 248 -8.33 5.45 6.10
C ARG A 248 -9.80 5.67 6.45
N VAL A 249 -10.62 4.68 6.09
CA VAL A 249 -11.97 4.49 6.57
C VAL A 249 -11.94 3.36 7.58
N VAL A 250 -12.59 3.54 8.72
CA VAL A 250 -12.63 2.56 9.81
C VAL A 250 -13.94 1.81 9.77
N PHE A 251 -13.88 0.49 9.64
CA PHE A 251 -15.05 -0.39 9.71
C PHE A 251 -15.03 -1.18 11.02
N HIS A 252 -16.13 -1.14 11.74
CA HIS A 252 -16.39 -2.01 12.88
C HIS A 252 -17.33 -3.13 12.43
N TYR A 253 -16.89 -4.38 12.57
CA TYR A 253 -17.70 -5.57 12.34
C TYR A 253 -18.17 -6.06 13.71
N ASP A 254 -19.33 -5.57 14.12
CA ASP A 254 -19.95 -5.81 15.41
C ASP A 254 -21.09 -6.83 15.33
N ASP A 255 -21.68 -7.19 16.48
CA ASP A 255 -22.77 -8.17 16.60
C ASP A 255 -23.97 -7.84 15.69
N ARG A 256 -24.23 -6.56 15.49
CA ARG A 256 -25.33 -6.12 14.63
C ARG A 256 -25.03 -6.39 13.17
N ILE A 257 -23.79 -6.13 12.73
CA ILE A 257 -23.39 -6.31 11.32
C ILE A 257 -23.25 -7.80 11.00
N ARG A 258 -22.64 -8.60 11.87
CA ARG A 258 -22.40 -10.03 11.62
C ARG A 258 -23.70 -10.83 11.43
N GLN A 259 -24.81 -10.40 12.03
CA GLN A 259 -26.13 -11.05 11.88
C GLN A 259 -26.84 -10.69 10.57
N MET A 260 -26.34 -9.73 9.80
CA MET A 260 -26.97 -9.28 8.56
C MET A 260 -26.56 -10.15 7.36
N PRO A 261 -27.40 -10.23 6.33
CA PRO A 261 -26.99 -10.78 5.04
C PRO A 261 -25.82 -10.01 4.45
N LEU A 262 -24.98 -10.69 3.62
CA LEU A 262 -23.77 -10.12 3.00
C LEU A 262 -24.05 -8.79 2.28
N GLU A 263 -25.14 -8.72 1.51
CA GLU A 263 -25.57 -7.48 0.85
C GLU A 263 -25.69 -6.31 1.81
N LYS A 264 -26.32 -6.51 2.97
CA LYS A 264 -26.52 -5.45 3.98
C LYS A 264 -25.21 -5.07 4.69
N GLN A 265 -24.32 -6.03 4.90
CA GLN A 265 -22.98 -5.76 5.42
C GLN A 265 -22.21 -4.86 4.46
N CYS A 266 -22.22 -5.15 3.16
CA CYS A 266 -21.61 -4.33 2.12
C CYS A 266 -22.25 -2.94 2.00
N THR A 267 -23.60 -2.85 2.06
CA THR A 267 -24.33 -1.57 2.07
C THR A 267 -23.87 -0.67 3.22
N ILE A 268 -23.72 -1.23 4.43
CA ILE A 268 -23.27 -0.47 5.60
C ILE A 268 -21.83 0.02 5.41
N TYR A 269 -20.94 -0.82 4.91
CA TYR A 269 -19.55 -0.44 4.67
C TYR A 269 -19.44 0.63 3.59
N ARG A 270 -20.24 0.55 2.52
CA ARG A 270 -20.35 1.64 1.52
C ARG A 270 -20.82 2.95 2.15
N GLY A 271 -21.87 2.90 2.97
CA GLY A 271 -22.37 4.07 3.69
C GLY A 271 -21.32 4.69 4.61
N LYS A 272 -20.57 3.85 5.35
CA LYS A 272 -19.45 4.31 6.19
C LYS A 272 -18.33 4.92 5.34
N THR A 273 -18.02 4.34 4.17
CA THR A 273 -17.03 4.90 3.23
C THR A 273 -17.48 6.26 2.73
N PHE A 274 -18.74 6.40 2.31
CA PHE A 274 -19.30 7.67 1.84
C PHE A 274 -19.16 8.79 2.89
N ILE A 275 -19.42 8.48 4.17
CA ILE A 275 -19.37 9.46 5.26
C ILE A 275 -17.91 9.78 5.65
N GLN A 276 -17.03 8.78 5.73
CA GLN A 276 -15.66 8.97 6.21
C GLN A 276 -14.67 9.41 5.12
N ALA A 277 -15.02 9.20 3.85
CA ALA A 277 -14.21 9.59 2.70
C ALA A 277 -14.79 10.83 1.97
N ASP A 278 -15.67 11.60 2.61
CA ASP A 278 -16.10 12.90 2.07
C ASP A 278 -14.98 13.95 2.17
N GLU A 279 -15.08 15.01 1.36
CA GLU A 279 -14.03 16.04 1.26
C GLU A 279 -13.72 16.69 2.62
N GLU A 280 -14.72 17.06 3.40
CA GLU A 280 -14.54 17.71 4.69
C GLU A 280 -13.81 16.82 5.69
N THR A 281 -14.24 15.56 5.80
CA THR A 281 -13.65 14.57 6.71
C THR A 281 -12.20 14.26 6.33
N ILE A 282 -11.92 14.07 5.05
CA ILE A 282 -10.55 13.78 4.55
C ILE A 282 -9.64 14.99 4.76
N VAL A 283 -10.05 16.18 4.33
CA VAL A 283 -9.25 17.41 4.50
C VAL A 283 -8.96 17.66 5.98
N ARG A 284 -9.97 17.53 6.84
CA ARG A 284 -9.77 17.65 8.29
C ARG A 284 -8.78 16.61 8.84
N GLY A 285 -8.91 15.35 8.43
CA GLY A 285 -7.99 14.28 8.85
C GLY A 285 -6.56 14.54 8.41
N MET A 286 -6.35 14.98 7.17
CA MET A 286 -5.04 15.35 6.64
C MET A 286 -4.47 16.59 7.32
N THR A 287 -5.30 17.60 7.63
CA THR A 287 -4.91 18.80 8.39
C THR A 287 -4.41 18.42 9.80
N VAL A 288 -5.12 17.53 10.48
CA VAL A 288 -4.68 17.02 11.79
C VAL A 288 -3.35 16.27 11.66
N ALA A 289 -3.23 15.38 10.68
CA ALA A 289 -2.02 14.59 10.46
C ALA A 289 -0.82 15.50 10.12
N GLY A 290 -1.00 16.52 9.26
CA GLY A 290 0.03 17.53 8.96
C GLY A 290 0.44 18.32 10.20
N SER A 291 -0.52 18.76 11.01
CA SER A 291 -0.23 19.48 12.26
C SER A 291 0.51 18.62 13.28
N MET A 292 0.18 17.32 13.40
CA MET A 292 0.92 16.37 14.23
C MET A 292 2.34 16.15 13.71
N ALA A 293 2.50 16.03 12.39
CA ALA A 293 3.83 15.90 11.78
C ALA A 293 4.68 17.13 12.04
N GLN A 294 4.14 18.35 11.90
CA GLN A 294 4.85 19.60 12.22
C GLN A 294 5.23 19.68 13.69
N MET A 295 4.32 19.34 14.60
CA MET A 295 4.61 19.29 16.03
C MET A 295 5.81 18.37 16.34
N ILE A 296 5.89 17.21 15.68
CA ILE A 296 7.03 16.30 15.86
C ILE A 296 8.31 16.90 15.24
N LEU A 297 8.22 17.56 14.10
CA LEU A 297 9.36 18.21 13.45
C LEU A 297 9.93 19.38 14.26
N ASP A 298 9.12 20.05 15.07
CA ASP A 298 9.52 21.16 15.94
C ASP A 298 10.24 20.70 17.22
N LEU A 299 10.25 19.40 17.53
CA LEU A 299 10.98 18.88 18.69
C LEU A 299 12.50 19.09 18.54
N PRO A 300 13.23 19.23 19.66
CA PRO A 300 14.59 19.77 19.64
C PRO A 300 15.64 18.88 18.99
N ASP A 301 15.49 17.57 19.09
CA ASP A 301 16.49 16.61 18.63
C ASP A 301 15.86 15.39 17.95
N PHE A 302 16.69 14.70 17.15
CA PHE A 302 16.26 13.54 16.37
C PHE A 302 15.74 12.38 17.22
N SER A 303 16.35 12.11 18.38
CA SER A 303 15.95 10.97 19.22
C SER A 303 14.56 11.16 19.80
N THR A 304 14.26 12.38 20.25
CA THR A 304 12.94 12.77 20.76
C THR A 304 11.89 12.69 19.64
N LYS A 305 12.18 13.22 18.43
CA LYS A 305 11.32 13.12 17.26
C LYS A 305 10.98 11.65 16.93
N ALA A 306 12.01 10.81 16.88
CA ALA A 306 11.84 9.40 16.54
C ALA A 306 11.01 8.63 17.60
N ALA A 307 11.24 8.93 18.89
CA ALA A 307 10.51 8.31 19.99
C ALA A 307 9.01 8.69 19.97
N VAL A 308 8.70 9.98 19.76
CA VAL A 308 7.30 10.46 19.67
C VAL A 308 6.61 9.92 18.43
N ALA A 309 7.28 9.94 17.28
CA ALA A 309 6.72 9.39 16.04
C ALA A 309 6.42 7.88 16.18
N ARG A 310 7.31 7.12 16.80
CA ARG A 310 7.11 5.71 17.11
C ARG A 310 5.89 5.49 17.98
N HIS A 311 5.81 6.16 19.10
CA HIS A 311 4.69 6.02 20.04
C HIS A 311 3.35 6.36 19.38
N ALA A 312 3.30 7.41 18.55
CA ALA A 312 2.10 7.81 17.83
C ALA A 312 1.63 6.71 16.85
N ILE A 313 2.56 6.02 16.17
CA ILE A 313 2.23 4.95 15.22
C ILE A 313 1.84 3.66 15.95
N GLU A 314 2.60 3.27 16.99
CA GLU A 314 2.31 2.07 17.79
C GLU A 314 0.92 2.15 18.43
N GLY A 315 0.49 3.33 18.91
CA GLY A 315 -0.86 3.54 19.41
C GLY A 315 -1.97 3.30 18.37
N THR A 316 -1.67 3.38 17.08
CA THR A 316 -2.65 3.04 16.04
C THR A 316 -2.82 1.54 15.84
N TYR A 317 -1.84 0.72 16.25
CA TYR A 317 -1.89 -0.73 16.06
C TYR A 317 -2.92 -1.43 16.94
N GLU A 318 -3.19 -0.90 18.13
CA GLU A 318 -4.21 -1.46 19.02
C GLU A 318 -5.64 -1.22 18.53
N ALA A 319 -5.82 -0.31 17.59
CA ALA A 319 -7.13 0.11 17.08
C ALA A 319 -7.57 -0.62 15.79
N ALA A 320 -6.81 -1.61 15.32
CA ALA A 320 -7.14 -2.36 14.10
C ALA A 320 -6.82 -3.85 14.25
N SER A 321 -7.70 -4.69 13.69
CA SER A 321 -7.50 -6.14 13.58
C SER A 321 -6.80 -6.52 12.28
N TYR A 322 -7.06 -5.77 11.19
CA TYR A 322 -6.42 -5.93 9.88
C TYR A 322 -6.57 -4.65 9.03
N ILE A 323 -5.80 -4.58 7.95
CA ILE A 323 -5.87 -3.48 6.98
C ILE A 323 -6.15 -4.05 5.59
N VAL A 324 -6.97 -3.34 4.79
CA VAL A 324 -7.16 -3.61 3.36
C VAL A 324 -6.74 -2.38 2.57
N SER A 325 -5.82 -2.57 1.63
CA SER A 325 -5.30 -1.56 0.73
C SER A 325 -5.57 -1.97 -0.71
N TYR A 326 -6.37 -1.20 -1.42
CA TYR A 326 -6.71 -1.43 -2.81
C TYR A 326 -6.45 -0.18 -3.62
N VAL A 327 -5.34 -0.16 -4.36
CA VAL A 327 -4.95 0.99 -5.19
C VAL A 327 -5.95 1.27 -6.32
N GLY A 328 -6.74 0.27 -6.70
CA GLY A 328 -7.70 0.33 -7.78
C GLY A 328 -7.27 -0.50 -8.99
N LYS A 329 -8.14 -0.50 -10.02
CA LYS A 329 -7.86 -1.19 -11.27
C LYS A 329 -6.76 -0.47 -12.05
N TRP A 330 -5.85 -1.23 -12.65
CA TRP A 330 -4.82 -0.71 -13.54
C TRP A 330 -5.43 0.12 -14.68
N LYS A 331 -4.99 1.37 -14.83
CA LYS A 331 -5.63 2.36 -15.70
C LYS A 331 -5.26 2.24 -17.18
N TYR A 332 -4.21 1.48 -17.52
CA TYR A 332 -3.62 1.41 -18.85
C TYR A 332 -3.75 0.01 -19.43
N PRO A 333 -4.91 -0.35 -20.04
CA PRO A 333 -5.19 -1.73 -20.49
C PRO A 333 -4.20 -2.20 -21.56
N GLN A 334 -3.69 -1.30 -22.42
CA GLN A 334 -2.70 -1.64 -23.43
C GLN A 334 -1.40 -2.16 -22.81
N ILE A 335 -0.98 -1.58 -21.69
CA ILE A 335 0.20 -2.03 -20.93
C ILE A 335 -0.19 -3.25 -20.07
N GLY A 336 -1.34 -3.18 -19.43
CA GLY A 336 -1.82 -4.23 -18.53
C GLY A 336 -1.91 -5.61 -19.16
N ARG A 337 -2.18 -5.71 -20.47
CA ARG A 337 -2.21 -7.00 -21.18
C ARG A 337 -0.89 -7.78 -21.15
N HIS A 338 0.23 -7.10 -20.90
CA HIS A 338 1.56 -7.69 -20.75
C HIS A 338 1.87 -8.14 -19.31
N ILE A 339 0.98 -7.83 -18.35
CA ILE A 339 1.13 -8.21 -16.94
C ILE A 339 0.28 -9.45 -16.69
N ARG A 340 0.93 -10.57 -16.40
CA ARG A 340 0.27 -11.85 -16.05
C ARG A 340 -0.10 -11.90 -14.57
N GLU A 341 0.79 -11.36 -13.70
CA GLU A 341 0.59 -11.30 -12.26
C GLU A 341 1.07 -9.95 -11.73
N PHE A 342 0.40 -9.45 -10.68
CA PHE A 342 0.77 -8.21 -10.01
C PHE A 342 0.59 -8.34 -8.49
N TRP A 343 1.68 -8.50 -7.79
CA TRP A 343 1.71 -8.63 -6.33
C TRP A 343 2.32 -7.39 -5.69
N THR A 344 1.76 -6.96 -4.55
CA THR A 344 2.33 -5.89 -3.72
C THR A 344 2.80 -6.49 -2.41
N GLU A 345 4.04 -6.25 -2.04
CA GLU A 345 4.65 -6.71 -0.80
C GLU A 345 5.12 -5.53 0.03
N THR A 346 4.82 -5.56 1.32
CA THR A 346 5.29 -4.61 2.33
C THR A 346 5.68 -5.35 3.60
N PRO A 347 6.54 -4.79 4.46
CA PRO A 347 6.74 -5.36 5.78
C PRO A 347 5.42 -5.35 6.56
N VAL A 348 5.15 -6.39 7.32
CA VAL A 348 3.94 -6.47 8.12
C VAL A 348 4.14 -5.93 9.53
N GLY A 349 3.08 -5.29 10.05
CA GLY A 349 2.94 -4.92 11.45
C GLY A 349 2.42 -6.09 12.31
N PRO A 350 1.79 -5.80 13.45
CA PRO A 350 1.31 -6.83 14.37
C PRO A 350 0.00 -7.52 13.92
N PHE A 351 -0.55 -7.17 12.77
CA PHE A 351 -1.80 -7.70 12.23
C PHE A 351 -1.71 -7.92 10.71
N PRO A 352 -2.63 -8.69 10.11
CA PRO A 352 -2.66 -8.89 8.66
C PRO A 352 -2.87 -7.58 7.89
N LEU A 353 -2.14 -7.46 6.79
CA LEU A 353 -2.29 -6.42 5.78
C LEU A 353 -2.62 -7.08 4.44
N ILE A 354 -3.69 -6.64 3.82
CA ILE A 354 -4.16 -7.19 2.56
C ILE A 354 -3.99 -6.14 1.47
N GLU A 355 -2.96 -6.34 0.64
CA GLU A 355 -2.70 -5.51 -0.53
C GLU A 355 -3.39 -6.10 -1.76
N VAL A 356 -4.07 -5.26 -2.52
CA VAL A 356 -4.89 -5.69 -3.66
C VAL A 356 -4.52 -4.89 -4.90
N ALA A 357 -4.23 -5.60 -5.99
CA ALA A 357 -4.05 -5.04 -7.33
C ALA A 357 -5.04 -5.69 -8.30
N ALA A 358 -5.51 -4.95 -9.30
CA ALA A 358 -6.38 -5.48 -10.35
C ALA A 358 -5.85 -5.10 -11.72
N VAL A 359 -5.52 -6.10 -12.52
CA VAL A 359 -4.95 -5.93 -13.87
C VAL A 359 -5.34 -7.11 -14.76
N ASN A 360 -5.52 -6.84 -16.03
CA ASN A 360 -5.73 -7.85 -17.08
C ASN A 360 -6.83 -8.88 -16.72
N GLY A 361 -7.95 -8.43 -16.16
CA GLY A 361 -9.10 -9.29 -15.84
C GLY A 361 -8.95 -10.12 -14.57
N ASN A 362 -7.93 -9.85 -13.75
CA ASN A 362 -7.68 -10.57 -12.50
C ASN A 362 -7.48 -9.60 -11.33
N ILE A 363 -7.89 -10.04 -10.16
CA ILE A 363 -7.65 -9.39 -8.87
C ILE A 363 -6.60 -10.21 -8.13
N PHE A 364 -5.47 -9.60 -7.82
CA PHE A 364 -4.36 -10.19 -7.09
C PHE A 364 -4.40 -9.72 -5.63
N VAL A 365 -4.49 -10.67 -4.72
CA VAL A 365 -4.57 -10.42 -3.28
C VAL A 365 -3.30 -10.93 -2.63
N SER A 366 -2.51 -10.02 -2.11
CA SER A 366 -1.35 -10.28 -1.26
C SER A 366 -1.82 -10.25 0.20
N PHE A 367 -2.05 -11.42 0.79
CA PHE A 367 -2.40 -11.54 2.20
C PHE A 367 -1.12 -11.63 3.01
N LEU A 368 -0.71 -10.50 3.60
CA LEU A 368 0.53 -10.36 4.36
C LEU A 368 0.23 -10.54 5.85
N GLN A 369 0.99 -11.39 6.53
CA GLN A 369 0.75 -11.69 7.95
C GLN A 369 2.04 -11.89 8.75
N PRO A 370 2.04 -11.57 10.07
CA PRO A 370 3.22 -11.72 10.93
C PRO A 370 3.40 -13.12 11.54
N PHE A 371 2.57 -14.10 11.20
CA PHE A 371 2.54 -15.43 11.82
C PHE A 371 2.49 -16.56 10.78
N GLN A 372 2.89 -17.79 11.17
CA GLN A 372 2.97 -18.95 10.29
C GLN A 372 1.61 -19.60 9.99
N ASP A 373 0.65 -19.48 10.92
CA ASP A 373 -0.65 -20.15 10.85
C ASP A 373 -1.51 -19.57 9.72
N ARG A 374 -2.17 -20.42 8.96
CA ARG A 374 -2.98 -20.03 7.79
C ARG A 374 -4.47 -19.87 8.10
N ARG A 375 -4.91 -20.08 9.34
CA ARG A 375 -6.34 -20.19 9.68
C ARG A 375 -7.23 -19.07 9.13
N TYR A 376 -6.77 -17.83 9.15
CA TYR A 376 -7.54 -16.69 8.62
C TYR A 376 -7.58 -16.66 7.09
N TYR A 377 -6.48 -17.02 6.48
CA TYR A 377 -6.40 -17.13 5.03
C TYR A 377 -7.22 -18.33 4.53
N ASP A 378 -7.11 -19.49 5.18
CA ASP A 378 -7.90 -20.68 4.83
C ASP A 378 -9.40 -20.40 5.01
N ALA A 379 -9.80 -19.72 6.10
CA ALA A 379 -11.18 -19.28 6.29
C ALA A 379 -11.66 -18.29 5.22
N LEU A 380 -10.78 -17.42 4.68
CA LEU A 380 -11.10 -16.57 3.53
C LEU A 380 -11.33 -17.43 2.26
N LEU A 381 -10.52 -18.45 2.02
CA LEU A 381 -10.74 -19.37 0.90
C LEU A 381 -12.08 -20.11 1.02
N ASP A 382 -12.47 -20.50 2.24
CA ASP A 382 -13.79 -21.11 2.51
C ASP A 382 -14.93 -20.11 2.20
N GLU A 383 -14.80 -18.84 2.62
CA GLU A 383 -15.78 -17.80 2.27
C GLU A 383 -15.92 -17.61 0.76
N LEU A 384 -14.81 -17.59 0.02
CA LEU A 384 -14.84 -17.50 -1.45
C LEU A 384 -15.56 -18.72 -2.07
N LYS A 385 -15.20 -19.93 -1.63
CA LYS A 385 -15.77 -21.19 -2.14
C LYS A 385 -17.27 -21.30 -1.86
N GLU A 386 -17.70 -20.99 -0.64
CA GLU A 386 -19.12 -21.03 -0.24
C GLU A 386 -19.99 -20.04 -1.02
N ASN A 387 -19.38 -18.92 -1.46
CA ASN A 387 -20.03 -17.93 -2.32
C ASN A 387 -19.89 -18.25 -3.82
N GLY A 388 -19.35 -19.41 -4.19
CA GLY A 388 -19.21 -19.85 -5.58
C GLY A 388 -18.16 -19.07 -6.39
N LEU A 389 -17.20 -18.44 -5.74
CA LEU A 389 -16.15 -17.66 -6.38
C LEU A 389 -14.96 -18.55 -6.73
N GLU A 390 -14.49 -18.44 -7.97
CA GLU A 390 -13.29 -19.10 -8.42
C GLU A 390 -12.05 -18.35 -7.93
N TYR A 391 -10.98 -19.08 -7.65
CA TYR A 391 -9.69 -18.50 -7.28
C TYR A 391 -8.53 -19.45 -7.60
N VAL A 392 -7.33 -18.88 -7.68
CA VAL A 392 -6.07 -19.62 -7.80
C VAL A 392 -5.17 -19.24 -6.65
N GLU A 393 -4.68 -20.24 -5.92
CA GLU A 393 -3.75 -20.07 -4.81
C GLU A 393 -2.30 -20.28 -5.28
N TYR A 394 -1.41 -19.35 -4.92
CA TYR A 394 0.02 -19.39 -5.26
C TYR A 394 0.92 -19.80 -4.09
N GLY A 395 0.31 -20.12 -2.94
CA GLY A 395 1.03 -20.58 -1.75
C GLY A 395 1.55 -19.47 -0.84
N MET A 396 2.41 -19.85 0.10
CA MET A 396 2.96 -18.99 1.15
C MET A 396 4.48 -18.87 1.01
N ALA A 397 4.99 -17.66 1.18
CA ALA A 397 6.43 -17.37 1.13
C ALA A 397 6.82 -16.29 2.17
N PRO A 398 8.08 -16.15 2.55
CA PRO A 398 8.56 -14.98 3.27
C PRO A 398 8.36 -13.70 2.45
N VAL A 399 7.98 -12.61 3.11
CA VAL A 399 7.93 -11.28 2.49
C VAL A 399 9.35 -10.87 2.08
N CYS A 400 9.49 -10.52 0.80
CA CYS A 400 10.78 -10.20 0.19
C CYS A 400 10.81 -8.75 -0.31
N VAL A 401 10.90 -7.79 0.59
CA VAL A 401 11.01 -6.36 0.28
C VAL A 401 12.40 -5.84 0.63
N ALA A 402 12.79 -4.74 -0.02
CA ALA A 402 14.08 -4.10 0.24
C ALA A 402 14.23 -3.63 1.69
N ASP A 403 15.46 -3.59 2.18
CA ASP A 403 15.84 -2.79 3.34
C ASP A 403 16.12 -1.35 2.91
N ILE A 404 16.22 -0.43 3.86
CA ILE A 404 16.66 0.94 3.59
C ILE A 404 17.83 1.30 4.48
N LYS A 405 18.90 1.79 3.86
CA LYS A 405 20.07 2.36 4.54
C LYS A 405 19.89 3.87 4.61
N ILE A 406 20.00 4.41 5.79
CA ILE A 406 19.86 5.84 6.07
C ILE A 406 21.14 6.36 6.72
#